data_eb0e243294500ee558d94ecc1413c68d
#
_entry.id   eb0e243294500ee558d94ecc1413c68d
#
_cell.length_a   1.000
_cell.length_b   1.000
_cell.length_c   1.000
_cell.angle_alpha   90.00
_cell.angle_beta   90.00
_cell.angle_gamma   90.00
#
_symmetry.space_group_name_H-M   'P 1'
#
loop_
_entity.id
_entity.type
_entity.pdbx_description
1 polymer ?
#
loop_
_entity_poly.entity_id
_entity_poly.type
_entity_poly.pdbx_seq_one_letter_code
_entity_poly.pdbx_strand_id
1 'polypeptide(L)'
;MRLSINEIGFLAFFLPLLAIKLLNITAESRLLMMAGAICFVFFILFVAQKRRYSKNFARLFALLLVYSVILVFTCEKQGFLFSVAMLILMKDVDMNRNVYKISFIVGLIFLFIACYLSRHGGEVIRFINGEWRTIMKRSNILYVSFTAVTCLYLLIKKNNLFFRHILCILISSYLMYLYAGARTGFVSMLVLVFSLIILRSEYISRLKFVRYSCILSPAICAGVSWLSAFKYGDSLILIWLDKLVQGRIYQGNYFLNLYDIKLFGQPIYESGNSDDYYVLDSAYLDMLICEGALFFVL
;
A
#
# COMPACT_ATOMS: atom_id res chain seq x y z
N MET A 1 23.09 20.23 -3.35
CA MET A 1 22.21 19.34 -2.55
C MET A 1 23.14 18.43 -1.76
N ARG A 2 23.29 18.65 -0.45
CA ARG A 2 24.15 17.81 0.38
C ARG A 2 23.24 16.80 1.11
N LEU A 3 23.54 15.51 0.96
CA LEU A 3 22.87 14.44 1.66
C LEU A 3 23.80 13.90 2.73
N SER A 4 23.27 13.58 3.90
CA SER A 4 23.99 12.87 4.92
C SER A 4 24.17 11.39 4.54
N ILE A 5 25.14 10.70 5.14
CA ILE A 5 25.36 9.27 4.91
C ILE A 5 24.09 8.47 5.25
N ASN A 6 23.34 8.90 6.28
CA ASN A 6 22.08 8.27 6.68
C ASN A 6 21.01 8.40 5.62
N GLU A 7 20.88 9.58 4.99
CA GLU A 7 19.93 9.83 3.90
C GLU A 7 20.28 9.02 2.65
N ILE A 8 21.59 8.90 2.32
CA ILE A 8 22.06 8.09 1.19
C ILE A 8 21.71 6.62 1.43
N GLY A 9 22.00 6.08 2.61
CA GLY A 9 21.68 4.69 2.94
C GLY A 9 20.19 4.42 2.92
N PHE A 10 19.36 5.34 3.43
CA PHE A 10 17.91 5.24 3.34
C PHE A 10 17.44 5.22 1.88
N LEU A 11 17.90 6.15 1.06
CA LEU A 11 17.53 6.23 -0.35
C LEU A 11 17.99 4.99 -1.13
N ALA A 12 19.19 4.48 -0.86
CA ALA A 12 19.72 3.27 -1.50
C ALA A 12 18.86 2.02 -1.22
N PHE A 13 18.19 1.97 -0.08
CA PHE A 13 17.24 0.90 0.26
C PHE A 13 15.83 1.20 -0.26
N PHE A 14 15.36 2.43 -0.06
CA PHE A 14 13.99 2.83 -0.37
C PHE A 14 13.70 2.88 -1.88
N LEU A 15 14.61 3.41 -2.70
CA LEU A 15 14.36 3.58 -4.13
C LEU A 15 14.19 2.27 -4.89
N PRO A 16 14.99 1.20 -4.67
CA PRO A 16 14.72 -0.11 -5.27
C PRO A 16 13.37 -0.69 -4.85
N LEU A 17 12.99 -0.57 -3.57
CA LEU A 17 11.68 -1.03 -3.10
C LEU A 17 10.54 -0.24 -3.75
N LEU A 18 10.69 1.07 -3.86
CA LEU A 18 9.74 1.92 -4.57
C LEU A 18 9.62 1.49 -6.03
N ALA A 19 10.73 1.23 -6.72
CA ALA A 19 10.73 0.74 -8.11
C ALA A 19 9.99 -0.59 -8.26
N ILE A 20 10.29 -1.56 -7.41
CA ILE A 20 9.63 -2.87 -7.38
C ILE A 20 8.11 -2.71 -7.24
N LYS A 21 7.68 -1.88 -6.30
CA LYS A 21 6.24 -1.62 -6.06
C LYS A 21 5.58 -0.89 -7.22
N LEU A 22 6.21 0.16 -7.75
CA LEU A 22 5.65 0.95 -8.85
C LEU A 22 5.59 0.18 -10.17
N LEU A 23 6.57 -0.67 -10.44
CA LEU A 23 6.62 -1.50 -11.65
C LEU A 23 5.90 -2.85 -11.50
N ASN A 24 5.43 -3.18 -10.29
CA ASN A 24 4.81 -4.46 -9.95
C ASN A 24 5.66 -5.65 -10.45
N ILE A 25 6.93 -5.64 -10.06
CA ILE A 25 7.84 -6.75 -10.36
C ILE A 25 7.44 -7.92 -9.46
N THR A 26 7.10 -9.06 -10.07
CA THR A 26 6.69 -10.26 -9.33
C THR A 26 7.88 -10.95 -8.64
N ALA A 27 7.59 -11.68 -7.57
CA ALA A 27 8.62 -12.33 -6.74
C ALA A 27 9.49 -13.34 -7.51
N GLU A 28 8.99 -13.88 -8.61
CA GLU A 28 9.70 -14.85 -9.46
C GLU A 28 10.80 -14.22 -10.34
N SER A 29 10.84 -12.88 -10.42
CA SER A 29 11.86 -12.23 -11.23
C SER A 29 13.23 -12.27 -10.52
N ARG A 30 14.27 -12.71 -11.22
CA ARG A 30 15.67 -12.65 -10.74
C ARG A 30 16.08 -11.24 -10.32
N LEU A 31 15.50 -10.22 -10.96
CA LEU A 31 15.69 -8.81 -10.62
C LEU A 31 15.23 -8.48 -9.18
N LEU A 32 14.11 -9.06 -8.73
CA LEU A 32 13.61 -8.87 -7.38
C LEU A 32 14.55 -9.48 -6.34
N MET A 33 15.05 -10.69 -6.59
CA MET A 33 16.03 -11.34 -5.71
C MET A 33 17.34 -10.55 -5.63
N MET A 34 17.84 -10.05 -6.78
CA MET A 34 19.04 -9.22 -6.80
C MET A 34 18.84 -7.89 -6.06
N ALA A 35 17.72 -7.21 -6.31
CA ALA A 35 17.37 -5.97 -5.61
C ALA A 35 17.23 -6.20 -4.09
N GLY A 36 16.59 -7.30 -3.69
CA GLY A 36 16.46 -7.71 -2.30
C GLY A 36 17.82 -7.98 -1.65
N ALA A 37 18.71 -8.68 -2.34
CA ALA A 37 20.07 -8.95 -1.85
C ALA A 37 20.89 -7.65 -1.69
N ILE A 38 20.83 -6.76 -2.68
CA ILE A 38 21.48 -5.45 -2.60
C ILE A 38 20.93 -4.64 -1.42
N CYS A 39 19.61 -4.57 -1.29
CA CYS A 39 18.96 -3.89 -0.17
C CYS A 39 19.38 -4.49 1.17
N PHE A 40 19.51 -5.82 1.26
CA PHE A 40 19.92 -6.50 2.48
C PHE A 40 21.39 -6.21 2.84
N VAL A 41 22.30 -6.19 1.87
CA VAL A 41 23.70 -5.80 2.07
C VAL A 41 23.80 -4.35 2.58
N PHE A 42 23.10 -3.41 1.93
CA PHE A 42 23.05 -2.04 2.42
C PHE A 42 22.42 -1.93 3.82
N PHE A 43 21.42 -2.73 4.11
CA PHE A 43 20.83 -2.80 5.44
C PHE A 43 21.84 -3.23 6.49
N ILE A 44 22.59 -4.32 6.26
CA ILE A 44 23.63 -4.81 7.19
C ILE A 44 24.70 -3.74 7.40
N LEU A 45 25.24 -3.17 6.33
CA LEU A 45 26.26 -2.12 6.40
C LEU A 45 25.77 -0.90 7.21
N PHE A 46 24.48 -0.59 7.11
CA PHE A 46 23.86 0.55 7.76
C PHE A 46 23.57 0.29 9.25
N VAL A 47 23.14 -0.94 9.59
CA VAL A 47 22.90 -1.35 10.98
C VAL A 47 24.23 -1.51 11.74
N ALA A 48 25.31 -1.89 11.05
CA ALA A 48 26.66 -1.98 11.62
C ALA A 48 27.23 -0.61 12.04
N GLN A 49 26.66 0.50 11.58
CA GLN A 49 27.07 1.82 12.06
C GLN A 49 26.65 1.98 13.54
N LYS A 50 27.55 2.58 14.35
CA LYS A 50 27.31 2.85 15.79
C LYS A 50 26.14 3.79 16.00
N ARG A 51 24.91 3.25 16.03
CA ARG A 51 23.68 4.01 16.35
C ARG A 51 23.22 3.71 17.76
N ARG A 52 22.83 4.74 18.49
CA ARG A 52 22.24 4.57 19.82
C ARG A 52 20.73 4.35 19.70
N TYR A 53 20.28 3.17 20.13
CA TYR A 53 18.85 2.85 20.20
C TYR A 53 18.36 2.90 21.64
N SER A 54 17.16 3.43 21.87
CA SER A 54 16.53 3.31 23.18
C SER A 54 16.17 1.83 23.44
N LYS A 55 16.23 1.38 24.70
CA LYS A 55 15.87 0.01 25.07
C LYS A 55 14.49 -0.40 24.60
N ASN A 56 13.51 0.53 24.69
CA ASN A 56 12.14 0.27 24.27
C ASN A 56 12.04 0.10 22.75
N PHE A 57 12.74 0.94 21.99
CA PHE A 57 12.78 0.80 20.52
C PHE A 57 13.42 -0.52 20.11
N ALA A 58 14.53 -0.90 20.74
CA ALA A 58 15.22 -2.16 20.46
C ALA A 58 14.32 -3.38 20.77
N ARG A 59 13.56 -3.35 21.88
CA ARG A 59 12.61 -4.41 22.24
C ARG A 59 11.48 -4.52 21.21
N LEU A 60 10.82 -3.39 20.87
CA LEU A 60 9.75 -3.37 19.87
C LEU A 60 10.26 -3.88 18.52
N PHE A 61 11.43 -3.40 18.11
CA PHE A 61 12.03 -3.83 16.86
C PHE A 61 12.35 -5.32 16.83
N ALA A 62 12.95 -5.87 17.91
CA ALA A 62 13.24 -7.30 18.00
C ALA A 62 11.94 -8.12 17.90
N LEU A 63 10.88 -7.68 18.55
CA LEU A 63 9.56 -8.33 18.49
C LEU A 63 8.98 -8.31 17.06
N LEU A 64 9.00 -7.16 16.39
CA LEU A 64 8.56 -7.03 15.00
C LEU A 64 9.41 -7.86 14.04
N LEU A 65 10.73 -7.94 14.28
CA LEU A 65 11.62 -8.74 13.45
C LEU A 65 11.35 -10.23 13.61
N VAL A 66 11.21 -10.73 14.85
CA VAL A 66 10.83 -12.12 15.11
C VAL A 66 9.49 -12.44 14.44
N TYR A 67 8.51 -11.56 14.59
CA TYR A 67 7.21 -11.72 13.96
C TYR A 67 7.33 -11.76 12.42
N SER A 68 8.13 -10.86 11.83
CA SER A 68 8.33 -10.84 10.37
C SER A 68 8.99 -12.11 9.84
N VAL A 69 9.92 -12.69 10.62
CA VAL A 69 10.54 -13.98 10.28
C VAL A 69 9.51 -15.11 10.33
N ILE A 70 8.66 -15.13 11.35
CA ILE A 70 7.57 -16.11 11.44
C ILE A 70 6.66 -15.99 10.20
N LEU A 71 6.26 -14.78 9.80
CA LEU A 71 5.41 -14.56 8.62
C LEU A 71 6.07 -15.03 7.30
N VAL A 72 7.37 -14.91 7.15
CA VAL A 72 8.06 -15.45 5.97
C VAL A 72 7.92 -16.97 5.88
N PHE A 73 8.00 -17.67 7.03
CA PHE A 73 7.87 -19.13 7.06
C PHE A 73 6.43 -19.62 7.01
N THR A 74 5.48 -18.87 7.58
CA THR A 74 4.06 -19.30 7.63
C THR A 74 3.27 -18.88 6.39
N CYS A 75 3.58 -17.72 5.80
CA CYS A 75 2.75 -17.10 4.76
C CYS A 75 3.51 -16.82 3.45
N GLU A 76 4.82 -17.16 3.41
CA GLU A 76 5.69 -16.89 2.26
C GLU A 76 5.77 -15.39 1.86
N LYS A 77 5.26 -14.49 2.72
CA LYS A 77 5.22 -13.04 2.48
C LYS A 77 6.47 -12.35 3.03
N GLN A 78 7.36 -11.90 2.14
CA GLN A 78 8.58 -11.17 2.50
C GLN A 78 8.35 -9.65 2.69
N GLY A 79 7.20 -9.12 2.25
CA GLY A 79 6.95 -7.68 2.22
C GLY A 79 6.99 -7.02 3.61
N PHE A 80 6.52 -7.73 4.64
CA PHE A 80 6.52 -7.23 6.02
C PHE A 80 7.94 -7.12 6.58
N LEU A 81 8.82 -8.06 6.28
CA LEU A 81 10.25 -8.01 6.68
C LEU A 81 10.93 -6.75 6.13
N PHE A 82 10.69 -6.41 4.86
CA PHE A 82 11.21 -5.18 4.27
C PHE A 82 10.64 -3.93 4.93
N SER A 83 9.38 -3.94 5.33
CA SER A 83 8.75 -2.83 6.05
C SER A 83 9.38 -2.61 7.43
N VAL A 84 9.65 -3.69 8.16
CA VAL A 84 10.35 -3.64 9.46
C VAL A 84 11.79 -3.15 9.29
N ALA A 85 12.51 -3.60 8.25
CA ALA A 85 13.83 -3.09 7.92
C ALA A 85 13.83 -1.58 7.63
N MET A 86 12.79 -1.09 6.93
CA MET A 86 12.60 0.34 6.66
C MET A 86 12.49 1.17 7.94
N LEU A 87 11.81 0.69 8.97
CA LEU A 87 11.66 1.40 10.25
C LEU A 87 13.03 1.71 10.91
N ILE A 88 13.99 0.77 10.84
CA ILE A 88 15.35 1.01 11.33
C ILE A 88 16.07 2.06 10.49
N LEU A 89 15.97 1.94 9.17
CA LEU A 89 16.67 2.83 8.26
C LEU A 89 16.15 4.26 8.34
N MET A 90 14.86 4.44 8.65
CA MET A 90 14.25 5.76 8.84
C MET A 90 14.72 6.45 10.11
N LYS A 91 15.24 5.70 11.10
CA LYS A 91 15.76 6.31 12.32
C LYS A 91 16.98 7.16 12.01
N ASP A 92 17.03 8.35 12.61
CA ASP A 92 18.11 9.35 12.44
C ASP A 92 18.29 9.85 10.98
N VAL A 93 17.35 9.53 10.09
CA VAL A 93 17.25 10.16 8.77
C VAL A 93 16.45 11.44 8.92
N ASP A 94 17.06 12.56 8.59
CA ASP A 94 16.29 13.78 8.44
C ASP A 94 15.45 13.67 7.17
N MET A 95 14.15 13.36 7.38
CA MET A 95 13.15 13.34 6.31
C MET A 95 12.91 14.75 5.79
N ASN A 96 14.00 15.36 5.33
CA ASN A 96 14.02 16.71 4.81
C ASN A 96 13.45 16.76 3.37
N ARG A 97 13.27 17.97 2.92
CA ARG A 97 12.77 18.25 1.57
C ARG A 97 13.60 17.58 0.46
N ASN A 98 14.87 17.30 0.68
CA ASN A 98 15.74 16.71 -0.34
C ASN A 98 15.47 15.25 -0.57
N VAL A 99 15.28 14.46 0.51
CA VAL A 99 14.91 13.04 0.44
C VAL A 99 13.60 12.87 -0.31
N TYR A 100 12.57 13.66 0.06
CA TYR A 100 11.29 13.62 -0.64
C TYR A 100 11.38 14.04 -2.10
N LYS A 101 12.18 15.05 -2.44
CA LYS A 101 12.38 15.49 -3.83
C LYS A 101 13.01 14.40 -4.70
N ILE A 102 14.07 13.74 -4.21
CA ILE A 102 14.71 12.66 -4.94
C ILE A 102 13.72 11.51 -5.13
N SER A 103 13.06 11.10 -4.07
CA SER A 103 12.04 10.02 -4.12
C SER A 103 10.90 10.37 -5.10
N PHE A 104 10.46 11.62 -5.13
CA PHE A 104 9.43 12.09 -6.06
C PHE A 104 9.90 12.04 -7.51
N ILE A 105 11.10 12.54 -7.82
CA ILE A 105 11.65 12.52 -9.19
C ILE A 105 11.80 11.08 -9.68
N VAL A 106 12.39 10.22 -8.86
CA VAL A 106 12.54 8.79 -9.19
C VAL A 106 11.18 8.12 -9.31
N GLY A 107 10.24 8.41 -8.41
CA GLY A 107 8.87 7.93 -8.48
C GLY A 107 8.15 8.36 -9.75
N LEU A 108 8.33 9.59 -10.22
CA LEU A 108 7.79 10.06 -11.51
C LEU A 108 8.37 9.27 -12.69
N ILE A 109 9.68 9.04 -12.71
CA ILE A 109 10.31 8.24 -13.77
C ILE A 109 9.70 6.84 -13.82
N PHE A 110 9.59 6.16 -12.67
CA PHE A 110 8.98 4.85 -12.61
C PHE A 110 7.49 4.86 -12.95
N LEU A 111 6.75 5.91 -12.59
CA LEU A 111 5.36 6.06 -13.02
C LEU A 111 5.24 6.16 -14.54
N PHE A 112 6.10 6.92 -15.20
CA PHE A 112 6.13 6.99 -16.67
C PHE A 112 6.47 5.64 -17.31
N ILE A 113 7.45 4.91 -16.75
CA ILE A 113 7.78 3.55 -17.19
C ILE A 113 6.57 2.62 -16.99
N ALA A 114 5.90 2.69 -15.84
CA ALA A 114 4.71 1.89 -15.55
C ALA A 114 3.56 2.20 -16.54
N CYS A 115 3.34 3.48 -16.89
CA CYS A 115 2.38 3.88 -17.90
C CYS A 115 2.74 3.28 -19.27
N TYR A 116 4.00 3.38 -19.68
CA TYR A 116 4.48 2.82 -20.94
C TYR A 116 4.28 1.29 -20.98
N LEU A 117 4.72 0.58 -19.95
CA LEU A 117 4.58 -0.87 -19.84
C LEU A 117 3.11 -1.31 -19.78
N SER A 118 2.24 -0.53 -19.14
CA SER A 118 0.82 -0.83 -19.08
C SER A 118 0.16 -0.73 -20.45
N ARG A 119 0.58 0.23 -21.28
CA ARG A 119 0.07 0.40 -22.64
C ARG A 119 0.52 -0.73 -23.58
N HIS A 120 1.75 -1.21 -23.43
CA HIS A 120 2.31 -2.27 -24.26
C HIS A 120 2.12 -3.68 -23.68
N GLY A 121 1.66 -3.81 -22.43
CA GLY A 121 1.51 -5.09 -21.72
C GLY A 121 0.26 -5.90 -22.08
N GLY A 122 -0.54 -5.44 -23.04
CA GLY A 122 -1.77 -6.08 -23.50
C GLY A 122 -3.00 -5.67 -22.70
N GLU A 123 -4.13 -5.78 -23.36
CA GLU A 123 -5.46 -5.58 -22.78
C GLU A 123 -5.99 -6.94 -22.30
N VAL A 124 -6.61 -6.94 -21.13
CA VAL A 124 -7.31 -8.11 -20.61
C VAL A 124 -8.80 -7.88 -20.76
N ILE A 125 -9.49 -8.79 -21.40
CA ILE A 125 -10.94 -8.79 -21.50
C ILE A 125 -11.47 -9.40 -20.20
N ARG A 126 -12.21 -8.63 -19.43
CA ARG A 126 -12.89 -9.09 -18.20
C ARG A 126 -14.39 -8.94 -18.34
N PHE A 127 -15.12 -9.94 -17.83
CA PHE A 127 -16.58 -9.88 -17.72
C PHE A 127 -16.94 -9.08 -16.44
N ILE A 128 -17.54 -7.89 -16.62
CA ILE A 128 -17.89 -6.99 -15.51
C ILE A 128 -19.34 -6.54 -15.69
N ASN A 129 -20.17 -6.81 -14.69
CA ASN A 129 -21.58 -6.42 -14.67
C ASN A 129 -22.38 -6.89 -15.90
N GLY A 130 -22.13 -8.11 -16.39
CA GLY A 130 -22.86 -8.68 -17.53
C GLY A 130 -22.32 -8.26 -18.91
N GLU A 131 -21.23 -7.51 -18.97
CA GLU A 131 -20.59 -7.07 -20.22
C GLU A 131 -19.10 -7.41 -20.26
N TRP A 132 -18.62 -7.83 -21.43
CA TRP A 132 -17.20 -7.99 -21.68
C TRP A 132 -16.55 -6.62 -21.88
N ARG A 133 -15.63 -6.25 -20.98
CA ARG A 133 -14.91 -4.97 -21.06
C ARG A 133 -13.41 -5.22 -21.18
N THR A 134 -12.81 -4.50 -22.07
CA THR A 134 -11.36 -4.45 -22.23
C THR A 134 -10.77 -3.53 -21.15
N ILE A 135 -9.93 -4.08 -20.27
CA ILE A 135 -9.27 -3.33 -19.19
C ILE A 135 -7.76 -3.46 -19.35
N MET A 136 -7.05 -2.38 -19.07
CA MET A 136 -5.60 -2.45 -18.96
C MET A 136 -5.18 -3.46 -17.89
N LYS A 137 -4.33 -4.40 -18.22
CA LYS A 137 -3.88 -5.50 -17.35
C LYS A 137 -3.38 -5.04 -15.97
N ARG A 138 -2.96 -3.76 -15.85
CA ARG A 138 -2.34 -3.21 -14.63
C ARG A 138 -3.01 -1.92 -14.13
N SER A 139 -4.26 -1.70 -14.45
CA SER A 139 -4.96 -0.44 -14.13
C SER A 139 -4.90 -0.03 -12.65
N ASN A 140 -5.17 -0.97 -11.73
CA ASN A 140 -5.16 -0.69 -10.30
C ASN A 140 -3.75 -0.37 -9.80
N ILE A 141 -2.74 -1.10 -10.25
CA ILE A 141 -1.34 -0.91 -9.87
C ILE A 141 -0.84 0.45 -10.33
N LEU A 142 -1.18 0.83 -11.55
CA LEU A 142 -0.83 2.13 -12.09
C LEU A 142 -1.40 3.27 -11.24
N TYR A 143 -2.64 3.10 -10.78
CA TYR A 143 -3.27 4.10 -9.91
C TYR A 143 -2.65 4.14 -8.50
N VAL A 144 -2.27 3.00 -7.94
CA VAL A 144 -1.52 2.93 -6.67
C VAL A 144 -0.17 3.65 -6.81
N SER A 145 0.52 3.43 -7.93
CA SER A 145 1.79 4.11 -8.24
C SER A 145 1.61 5.62 -8.34
N PHE A 146 0.56 6.08 -9.02
CA PHE A 146 0.21 7.50 -9.10
C PHE A 146 -0.09 8.09 -7.71
N THR A 147 -0.84 7.36 -6.86
CA THR A 147 -1.14 7.79 -5.50
C THR A 147 0.13 7.92 -4.66
N ALA A 148 1.05 6.95 -4.74
CA ALA A 148 2.33 7.01 -4.03
C ALA A 148 3.16 8.23 -4.43
N VAL A 149 3.26 8.52 -5.72
CA VAL A 149 3.96 9.71 -6.23
C VAL A 149 3.27 10.99 -5.78
N THR A 150 1.95 11.02 -5.77
CA THR A 150 1.18 12.17 -5.27
C THR A 150 1.42 12.40 -3.77
N CYS A 151 1.47 11.34 -2.96
CA CYS A 151 1.82 11.45 -1.54
C CYS A 151 3.22 12.04 -1.33
N LEU A 152 4.22 11.62 -2.12
CA LEU A 152 5.57 12.22 -2.08
C LEU A 152 5.54 13.71 -2.44
N TYR A 153 4.77 14.09 -3.44
CA TYR A 153 4.57 15.50 -3.79
C TYR A 153 3.94 16.31 -2.64
N LEU A 154 2.92 15.75 -1.99
CA LEU A 154 2.27 16.39 -0.84
C LEU A 154 3.24 16.57 0.34
N LEU A 155 4.11 15.60 0.61
CA LEU A 155 5.14 15.70 1.63
C LEU A 155 6.15 16.82 1.32
N ILE A 156 6.52 17.02 0.06
CA ILE A 156 7.39 18.15 -0.36
C ILE A 156 6.71 19.50 -0.12
N LYS A 157 5.39 19.55 -0.33
CA LYS A 157 4.58 20.78 -0.24
C LYS A 157 3.90 20.98 1.10
N LYS A 158 4.16 20.12 2.08
CA LYS A 158 3.52 20.07 3.41
C LYS A 158 3.18 21.46 4.00
N ASN A 159 4.13 22.38 4.00
CA ASN A 159 3.96 23.71 4.59
C ASN A 159 3.41 24.76 3.62
N ASN A 160 3.44 24.50 2.31
CA ASN A 160 3.10 25.45 1.25
C ASN A 160 2.07 24.86 0.29
N LEU A 161 1.06 24.19 0.83
CA LEU A 161 -0.03 23.60 0.04
C LEU A 161 -1.04 24.70 -0.30
N PHE A 162 -1.06 25.17 -1.54
CA PHE A 162 -2.04 26.12 -2.06
C PHE A 162 -3.16 25.41 -2.79
N PHE A 163 -4.31 26.08 -2.95
CA PHE A 163 -5.45 25.56 -3.69
C PHE A 163 -5.08 25.07 -5.10
N ARG A 164 -4.17 25.78 -5.79
CA ARG A 164 -3.64 25.36 -7.10
C ARG A 164 -3.04 23.95 -7.11
N HIS A 165 -2.38 23.53 -6.01
CA HIS A 165 -1.80 22.18 -5.92
C HIS A 165 -2.88 21.11 -5.81
N ILE A 166 -3.94 21.42 -5.06
CA ILE A 166 -5.12 20.55 -4.92
C ILE A 166 -5.81 20.39 -6.28
N LEU A 167 -6.00 21.49 -7.00
CA LEU A 167 -6.58 21.47 -8.34
C LEU A 167 -5.73 20.65 -9.32
N CYS A 168 -4.39 20.84 -9.32
CA CYS A 168 -3.49 20.02 -10.14
C CYS A 168 -3.60 18.53 -9.82
N ILE A 169 -3.70 18.15 -8.55
CA ILE A 169 -3.87 16.76 -8.14
C ILE A 169 -5.20 16.20 -8.64
N LEU A 170 -6.29 16.95 -8.53
CA LEU A 170 -7.61 16.54 -9.02
C LEU A 170 -7.62 16.34 -10.53
N ILE A 171 -7.07 17.29 -11.29
CA ILE A 171 -6.97 17.20 -12.74
C ILE A 171 -6.10 15.99 -13.14
N SER A 172 -4.92 15.83 -12.53
CA SER A 172 -4.03 14.71 -12.81
C SER A 172 -4.69 13.36 -12.44
N SER A 173 -5.43 13.32 -11.34
CA SER A 173 -6.19 12.14 -10.91
C SER A 173 -7.30 11.78 -11.89
N TYR A 174 -8.00 12.76 -12.43
CA TYR A 174 -9.03 12.56 -13.45
C TYR A 174 -8.42 12.08 -14.77
N LEU A 175 -7.33 12.69 -15.23
CA LEU A 175 -6.61 12.22 -16.42
C LEU A 175 -6.10 10.79 -16.26
N MET A 176 -5.59 10.47 -15.06
CA MET A 176 -5.15 9.11 -14.75
C MET A 176 -6.31 8.12 -14.71
N TYR A 177 -7.50 8.54 -14.26
CA TYR A 177 -8.72 7.74 -14.32
C TYR A 177 -9.13 7.47 -15.78
N LEU A 178 -9.14 8.48 -16.63
CA LEU A 178 -9.45 8.31 -18.07
C LEU A 178 -8.44 7.37 -18.75
N TYR A 179 -7.17 7.43 -18.34
CA TYR A 179 -6.13 6.57 -18.89
C TYR A 179 -6.20 5.12 -18.40
N ALA A 180 -6.34 4.92 -17.09
CA ALA A 180 -6.24 3.60 -16.46
C ALA A 180 -7.60 2.90 -16.30
N GLY A 181 -8.72 3.62 -16.28
CA GLY A 181 -10.05 3.08 -16.03
C GLY A 181 -10.31 2.62 -14.59
N ALA A 182 -9.39 2.92 -13.65
CA ALA A 182 -9.44 2.44 -12.27
C ALA A 182 -10.35 3.31 -11.39
N ARG A 183 -11.65 2.97 -11.32
CA ARG A 183 -12.67 3.73 -10.55
C ARG A 183 -12.33 3.84 -9.06
N THR A 184 -11.94 2.74 -8.44
CA THR A 184 -11.59 2.67 -7.01
C THR A 184 -10.42 3.59 -6.68
N GLY A 185 -9.39 3.62 -7.52
CA GLY A 185 -8.25 4.51 -7.36
C GLY A 185 -8.66 5.98 -7.41
N PHE A 186 -9.52 6.35 -8.36
CA PHE A 186 -10.04 7.71 -8.47
C PHE A 186 -10.83 8.14 -7.23
N VAL A 187 -11.74 7.28 -6.74
CA VAL A 187 -12.50 7.55 -5.51
C VAL A 187 -11.55 7.70 -4.31
N SER A 188 -10.53 6.85 -4.19
CA SER A 188 -9.53 6.96 -3.12
C SER A 188 -8.78 8.29 -3.15
N MET A 189 -8.45 8.80 -4.35
CA MET A 189 -7.83 10.11 -4.51
C MET A 189 -8.78 11.27 -4.15
N LEU A 190 -10.05 11.17 -4.47
CA LEU A 190 -11.05 12.15 -4.04
C LEU A 190 -11.15 12.19 -2.51
N VAL A 191 -11.19 11.02 -1.85
CA VAL A 191 -11.20 10.92 -0.38
C VAL A 191 -9.92 11.53 0.21
N LEU A 192 -8.75 11.25 -0.38
CA LEU A 192 -7.48 11.85 0.06
C LEU A 192 -7.53 13.39 -0.03
N VAL A 193 -7.95 13.93 -1.17
CA VAL A 193 -8.03 15.38 -1.40
C VAL A 193 -9.04 16.02 -0.44
N PHE A 194 -10.20 15.41 -0.25
CA PHE A 194 -11.22 15.89 0.69
C PHE A 194 -10.69 15.89 2.13
N SER A 195 -10.02 14.83 2.54
CA SER A 195 -9.36 14.74 3.85
C SER A 195 -8.30 15.84 4.03
N LEU A 196 -7.51 16.13 3.00
CA LEU A 196 -6.53 17.22 3.06
C LEU A 196 -7.17 18.60 3.22
N ILE A 197 -8.30 18.85 2.54
CA ILE A 197 -9.04 20.12 2.68
C ILE A 197 -9.58 20.27 4.11
N ILE A 198 -10.18 19.21 4.65
CA ILE A 198 -10.71 19.20 6.02
C ILE A 198 -9.59 19.41 7.04
N LEU A 199 -8.52 18.62 6.96
CA LEU A 199 -7.42 18.65 7.93
C LEU A 199 -6.57 19.93 7.84
N ARG A 200 -6.69 20.69 6.75
CA ARG A 200 -6.05 22.01 6.61
C ARG A 200 -6.66 23.05 7.54
N SER A 201 -7.94 22.93 7.90
CA SER A 201 -8.55 23.79 8.89
C SER A 201 -7.94 23.53 10.26
N GLU A 202 -7.26 24.55 10.84
CA GLU A 202 -6.67 24.45 12.18
C GLU A 202 -7.73 24.11 13.24
N TYR A 203 -8.93 24.64 13.06
CA TYR A 203 -10.05 24.35 13.97
C TYR A 203 -10.40 22.85 13.96
N ILE A 204 -10.58 22.27 12.76
CA ILE A 204 -10.96 20.87 12.59
C ILE A 204 -9.83 19.94 13.05
N SER A 205 -8.58 20.24 12.66
CA SER A 205 -7.42 19.41 13.01
C SER A 205 -7.12 19.38 14.52
N ARG A 206 -7.55 20.40 15.28
CA ARG A 206 -7.42 20.45 16.75
C ARG A 206 -8.54 19.69 17.49
N LEU A 207 -9.63 19.32 16.82
CA LEU A 207 -10.71 18.56 17.45
C LEU A 207 -10.20 17.18 17.86
N LYS A 208 -10.34 16.84 19.13
CA LYS A 208 -9.96 15.53 19.67
C LYS A 208 -10.61 14.39 18.90
N PHE A 209 -11.88 14.56 18.54
CA PHE A 209 -12.62 13.58 17.74
C PHE A 209 -11.94 13.26 16.40
N VAL A 210 -11.53 14.28 15.64
CA VAL A 210 -10.85 14.09 14.35
C VAL A 210 -9.52 13.37 14.54
N ARG A 211 -8.75 13.74 15.55
CA ARG A 211 -7.48 13.08 15.87
C ARG A 211 -7.68 11.60 16.24
N TYR A 212 -8.65 11.29 17.10
CA TYR A 212 -8.96 9.91 17.45
C TYR A 212 -9.54 9.14 16.28
N SER A 213 -10.39 9.73 15.44
CA SER A 213 -10.91 9.09 14.23
C SER A 213 -9.79 8.74 13.24
N CYS A 214 -8.79 9.61 13.07
CA CYS A 214 -7.63 9.30 12.23
C CYS A 214 -6.78 8.16 12.80
N ILE A 215 -6.59 8.10 14.13
CA ILE A 215 -5.84 7.04 14.79
C ILE A 215 -6.59 5.70 14.72
N LEU A 216 -7.91 5.73 14.91
CA LEU A 216 -8.75 4.53 14.92
C LEU A 216 -9.20 4.09 13.52
N SER A 217 -9.00 4.93 12.49
CA SER A 217 -9.48 4.63 11.13
C SER A 217 -9.02 3.27 10.59
N PRO A 218 -7.77 2.81 10.77
CA PRO A 218 -7.37 1.48 10.30
C PRO A 218 -8.17 0.36 10.99
N ALA A 219 -8.35 0.46 12.31
CA ALA A 219 -9.11 -0.52 13.07
C ALA A 219 -10.60 -0.52 12.70
N ILE A 220 -11.19 0.66 12.49
CA ILE A 220 -12.59 0.80 12.03
C ILE A 220 -12.73 0.19 10.63
N CYS A 221 -11.84 0.52 9.70
CA CYS A 221 -11.87 -0.03 8.34
C CYS A 221 -11.69 -1.56 8.35
N ALA A 222 -10.79 -2.09 9.17
CA ALA A 222 -10.61 -3.53 9.33
C ALA A 222 -11.87 -4.20 9.89
N GLY A 223 -12.46 -3.63 10.94
CA GLY A 223 -13.69 -4.13 11.54
C GLY A 223 -14.88 -4.10 10.56
N VAL A 224 -15.05 -3.00 9.81
CA VAL A 224 -16.10 -2.89 8.79
C VAL A 224 -15.87 -3.90 7.67
N SER A 225 -14.64 -4.06 7.17
CA SER A 225 -14.31 -5.04 6.13
C SER A 225 -14.60 -6.47 6.58
N TRP A 226 -14.21 -6.81 7.80
CA TRP A 226 -14.47 -8.14 8.37
C TRP A 226 -15.96 -8.39 8.59
N LEU A 227 -16.67 -7.47 9.26
CA LEU A 227 -18.10 -7.61 9.56
C LEU A 227 -18.95 -7.69 8.29
N SER A 228 -18.63 -6.86 7.28
CA SER A 228 -19.37 -6.87 6.01
C SER A 228 -19.18 -8.18 5.25
N ALA A 229 -17.97 -8.72 5.22
CA ALA A 229 -17.70 -10.01 4.62
C ALA A 229 -18.33 -11.16 5.40
N PHE A 230 -18.21 -11.15 6.75
CA PHE A 230 -18.78 -12.19 7.60
C PHE A 230 -20.32 -12.28 7.51
N LYS A 231 -21.01 -11.13 7.41
CA LYS A 231 -22.47 -11.04 7.34
C LYS A 231 -23.03 -10.91 5.91
N TYR A 232 -22.26 -11.19 4.90
CA TYR A 232 -22.67 -10.98 3.51
C TYR A 232 -23.92 -11.79 3.17
N GLY A 233 -24.32 -12.79 3.49
CA GLY A 233 -25.57 -13.51 3.15
C GLY A 233 -26.81 -13.03 3.91
N ASP A 234 -26.60 -12.40 5.07
CA ASP A 234 -27.68 -12.12 6.03
C ASP A 234 -28.41 -10.78 5.75
N SER A 235 -27.83 -9.91 4.90
CA SER A 235 -28.34 -8.55 4.72
C SER A 235 -28.45 -8.13 3.25
N LEU A 236 -29.67 -7.75 2.84
CA LEU A 236 -29.92 -7.18 1.52
C LEU A 236 -29.12 -5.90 1.27
N ILE A 237 -28.83 -5.14 2.33
CA ILE A 237 -28.03 -3.91 2.24
C ILE A 237 -26.61 -4.26 1.82
N LEU A 238 -26.03 -5.32 2.37
CA LEU A 238 -24.66 -5.75 2.03
C LEU A 238 -24.59 -6.27 0.59
N ILE A 239 -25.62 -6.96 0.12
CA ILE A 239 -25.71 -7.40 -1.28
C ILE A 239 -25.80 -6.19 -2.23
N TRP A 240 -26.56 -5.16 -1.84
CA TRP A 240 -26.62 -3.93 -2.63
C TRP A 240 -25.29 -3.17 -2.62
N LEU A 241 -24.65 -3.04 -1.46
CA LEU A 241 -23.33 -2.41 -1.32
C LEU A 241 -22.26 -3.19 -2.11
N ASP A 242 -22.34 -4.51 -2.15
CA ASP A 242 -21.40 -5.35 -2.89
C ASP A 242 -21.41 -5.06 -4.39
N LYS A 243 -22.60 -4.77 -4.96
CA LYS A 243 -22.71 -4.31 -6.36
C LYS A 243 -21.98 -2.99 -6.60
N LEU A 244 -22.00 -2.08 -5.62
CA LEU A 244 -21.27 -0.80 -5.70
C LEU A 244 -19.76 -0.97 -5.62
N VAL A 245 -19.29 -1.90 -4.78
CA VAL A 245 -17.86 -2.21 -4.61
C VAL A 245 -17.37 -3.35 -5.50
N GLN A 246 -18.16 -3.72 -6.52
CA GLN A 246 -17.78 -4.69 -7.57
C GLN A 246 -17.48 -6.11 -7.06
N GLY A 247 -18.29 -6.61 -6.13
CA GLY A 247 -18.19 -7.99 -5.64
C GLY A 247 -17.13 -8.21 -4.56
N ARG A 248 -16.53 -7.17 -4.01
CA ARG A 248 -15.44 -7.30 -3.03
C ARG A 248 -15.89 -7.85 -1.68
N ILE A 249 -17.14 -7.55 -1.28
CA ILE A 249 -17.70 -8.08 -0.03
C ILE A 249 -17.95 -9.57 -0.18
N TYR A 250 -18.53 -9.98 -1.33
CA TYR A 250 -18.72 -11.39 -1.69
C TYR A 250 -17.39 -12.16 -1.73
N GLN A 251 -16.38 -11.61 -2.40
CA GLN A 251 -15.04 -12.22 -2.43
C GLN A 251 -14.46 -12.37 -1.02
N GLY A 252 -14.60 -11.34 -0.18
CA GLY A 252 -14.19 -11.41 1.22
C GLY A 252 -14.90 -12.53 1.98
N ASN A 253 -16.22 -12.68 1.81
CA ASN A 253 -16.99 -13.75 2.40
C ASN A 253 -16.53 -15.14 1.92
N TYR A 254 -16.29 -15.29 0.61
CA TYR A 254 -15.76 -16.52 0.02
C TYR A 254 -14.46 -16.96 0.68
N PHE A 255 -13.49 -16.02 0.83
CA PHE A 255 -12.20 -16.33 1.45
C PHE A 255 -12.32 -16.60 2.96
N LEU A 256 -13.20 -15.91 3.68
CA LEU A 256 -13.47 -16.20 5.12
C LEU A 256 -14.11 -17.58 5.35
N ASN A 257 -14.87 -18.06 4.39
CA ASN A 257 -15.45 -19.42 4.45
C ASN A 257 -14.43 -20.51 4.06
N LEU A 258 -13.42 -20.15 3.26
CA LEU A 258 -12.41 -21.10 2.78
C LEU A 258 -11.20 -21.19 3.72
N TYR A 259 -10.86 -20.10 4.41
CA TYR A 259 -9.69 -20.01 5.26
C TYR A 259 -10.05 -19.58 6.68
N ASP A 260 -9.65 -20.38 7.67
CA ASP A 260 -9.76 -20.00 9.07
C ASP A 260 -8.80 -18.88 9.41
N ILE A 261 -9.20 -18.02 10.37
CA ILE A 261 -8.32 -16.97 10.89
C ILE A 261 -7.32 -17.59 11.87
N LYS A 262 -6.06 -17.66 11.50
CA LYS A 262 -4.97 -18.16 12.35
C LYS A 262 -4.24 -17.03 13.07
N LEU A 263 -3.61 -17.35 14.18
CA LEU A 263 -2.87 -16.37 14.98
C LEU A 263 -1.69 -15.75 14.21
N PHE A 264 -0.93 -16.59 13.49
CA PHE A 264 0.25 -16.19 12.69
C PHE A 264 0.00 -16.20 11.19
N GLY A 265 -1.28 -16.21 10.78
CA GLY A 265 -1.66 -16.24 9.37
C GLY A 265 -1.42 -17.57 8.66
N GLN A 266 -1.67 -17.55 7.35
CA GLN A 266 -1.50 -18.70 6.45
C GLN A 266 -1.41 -18.22 5.01
N PRO A 267 -0.77 -18.99 4.10
CA PRO A 267 -0.73 -18.64 2.69
C PRO A 267 -2.14 -18.78 2.08
N ILE A 268 -2.50 -17.83 1.23
CA ILE A 268 -3.71 -17.91 0.41
C ILE A 268 -3.27 -18.37 -0.98
N TYR A 269 -3.79 -19.47 -1.44
CA TYR A 269 -3.63 -19.93 -2.81
C TYR A 269 -4.82 -19.44 -3.62
N GLU A 270 -4.57 -18.60 -4.61
CA GLU A 270 -5.59 -18.18 -5.56
C GLU A 270 -6.09 -19.43 -6.31
N SER A 271 -7.39 -19.65 -6.36
CA SER A 271 -7.96 -20.82 -7.05
C SER A 271 -7.77 -20.64 -8.56
N GLY A 272 -6.85 -21.40 -9.13
CA GLY A 272 -6.44 -21.33 -10.55
C GLY A 272 -7.37 -22.01 -11.53
N ASN A 273 -8.65 -22.25 -11.24
CA ASN A 273 -9.60 -22.74 -12.23
C ASN A 273 -10.12 -21.59 -13.08
N SER A 274 -9.99 -21.71 -14.38
CA SER A 274 -10.16 -20.70 -15.42
C SER A 274 -11.49 -19.94 -15.42
N ASP A 275 -12.52 -20.44 -14.76
CA ASP A 275 -13.86 -19.86 -14.78
C ASP A 275 -14.21 -19.03 -13.54
N ASP A 276 -13.54 -19.26 -12.38
CA ASP A 276 -13.79 -18.55 -11.13
C ASP A 276 -12.49 -18.08 -10.47
N TYR A 277 -11.82 -17.12 -11.11
CA TYR A 277 -10.63 -16.51 -10.53
C TYR A 277 -11.01 -15.46 -9.49
N TYR A 278 -11.00 -15.86 -8.22
CA TYR A 278 -11.21 -14.93 -7.10
C TYR A 278 -9.88 -14.44 -6.54
N VAL A 279 -9.75 -13.12 -6.43
CA VAL A 279 -8.63 -12.44 -5.79
C VAL A 279 -9.13 -11.75 -4.53
N LEU A 280 -8.44 -11.92 -3.42
CA LEU A 280 -8.78 -11.20 -2.20
C LEU A 280 -8.35 -9.72 -2.31
N ASP A 281 -9.24 -8.88 -2.82
CA ASP A 281 -9.00 -7.45 -3.07
C ASP A 281 -9.09 -6.59 -1.79
N SER A 282 -9.53 -7.14 -0.66
CA SER A 282 -9.60 -6.43 0.61
C SER A 282 -8.28 -6.54 1.36
N ALA A 283 -7.51 -5.45 1.39
CA ALA A 283 -6.23 -5.40 2.09
C ALA A 283 -6.33 -5.79 3.58
N TYR A 284 -7.42 -5.41 4.26
CA TYR A 284 -7.61 -5.75 5.68
C TYR A 284 -7.90 -7.22 5.89
N LEU A 285 -8.68 -7.86 5.00
CA LEU A 285 -8.94 -9.29 5.08
C LEU A 285 -7.70 -10.09 4.65
N ASP A 286 -6.96 -9.62 3.65
CA ASP A 286 -5.68 -10.22 3.27
C ASP A 286 -4.69 -10.19 4.45
N MET A 287 -4.57 -9.05 5.14
CA MET A 287 -3.76 -8.96 6.36
C MET A 287 -4.27 -9.91 7.45
N LEU A 288 -5.58 -9.98 7.68
CA LEU A 288 -6.16 -10.82 8.72
C LEU A 288 -5.92 -12.31 8.48
N ILE A 289 -6.08 -12.78 7.24
CA ILE A 289 -5.91 -14.18 6.87
C ILE A 289 -4.43 -14.53 6.68
N CYS A 290 -3.70 -13.70 5.93
CA CYS A 290 -2.31 -13.97 5.58
C CYS A 290 -1.32 -13.61 6.68
N GLU A 291 -1.50 -12.48 7.37
CA GLU A 291 -0.57 -12.02 8.40
C GLU A 291 -1.05 -12.42 9.81
N GLY A 292 -2.32 -12.78 9.93
CA GLY A 292 -2.90 -13.35 11.14
C GLY A 292 -3.48 -12.34 12.12
N ALA A 293 -4.24 -12.86 13.09
CA ALA A 293 -4.90 -12.03 14.09
C ALA A 293 -3.92 -11.26 14.98
N LEU A 294 -2.73 -11.77 15.21
CA LEU A 294 -1.72 -11.11 16.04
C LEU A 294 -1.24 -9.78 15.42
N PHE A 295 -1.23 -9.68 14.09
CA PHE A 295 -0.86 -8.45 13.39
C PHE A 295 -1.71 -7.24 13.77
N PHE A 296 -3.00 -7.45 14.05
CA PHE A 296 -3.92 -6.38 14.46
C PHE A 296 -3.79 -5.98 15.95
N VAL A 297 -3.05 -6.75 16.73
CA VAL A 297 -2.82 -6.49 18.16
C VAL A 297 -1.47 -5.76 18.37
N LEU A 298 -0.50 -5.99 17.49
CA LEU A 298 0.82 -5.36 17.50
C LEU A 298 0.80 -3.98 16.86
#